data_4a4e99ac916fc3847fffd91b2e732a9b
#
_entry.id   4a4e99ac916fc3847fffd91b2e732a9b
#
_cell.length_a   1.000
_cell.length_b   1.000
_cell.length_c   1.000
_cell.angle_alpha   90.00
_cell.angle_beta   90.00
_cell.angle_gamma   90.00
#
_symmetry.space_group_name_H-M   'P 1'
#
loop_
_entity.id
_entity.type
_entity.pdbx_description
1 polymer ?
#
loop_
_entity_poly.entity_id
_entity_poly.type
_entity_poly.pdbx_seq_one_letter_code
_entity_poly.pdbx_strand_id
1 'polypeptide(L)'
;MMNHFLIREKFLNFFKKNNHTIVSSSSLIPNDSSVLLTTAGMQQFKPYYLGDLDPIADFGSKNTASIQKCFRTSDIDEVGDETHLTFFEMLGNFSFGGYFKKEAISLAYEFLTKELNLNIEYVTVFDPKKVDANDWRKNVPEDKESFEIWKSLGISEDKIKKEGVDNFWGPTGSEGPCGPTTEIYIKNKNNQNVEIWNIVFNEYFCDTGQNLTKLKTAGVDTGMGLERLLMICQNAPTIFETDLFDSILKILPQNLPLKVKRIIADHLKGSVFLISDGVRPSNKEAGYVLRKILRRVIVYEHLYNFNQDVFVNIIDQIIQIYGKIYSNLNSDKNIIFDEIFKEKEKFEKTLKIGIKELEKIKEINSSDAFYLYETFGLPYEIIKELGKEKAENLNYLDFQKELEKHKVVSRQGQEKKFGGHGLVLDTGELKAGSKEEIQKVIRLHTATHLLQQALREVLGEKVRQAGSDINAKRMRFDFAFDR
;
A
#
# COMPACT_ATOMS: atom_id res chain seq x y z
N MET A 1 1.58 28.99 11.74
CA MET A 1 2.36 27.73 11.57
C MET A 1 1.70 26.92 10.47
N MET A 2 2.49 26.36 9.56
CA MET A 2 1.98 25.55 8.45
C MET A 2 1.43 24.23 8.99
N ASN A 3 0.12 24.01 8.95
CA ASN A 3 -0.52 22.78 9.41
C ASN A 3 -0.92 21.90 8.22
N HIS A 4 -1.28 20.64 8.51
CA HIS A 4 -1.63 19.67 7.48
C HIS A 4 -2.84 20.05 6.61
N PHE A 5 -3.81 20.83 7.13
CA PHE A 5 -4.94 21.34 6.34
C PHE A 5 -4.47 22.39 5.33
N LEU A 6 -3.67 23.36 5.80
CA LEU A 6 -3.19 24.46 4.96
C LEU A 6 -2.28 23.97 3.82
N ILE A 7 -1.45 22.95 4.05
CA ILE A 7 -0.61 22.36 2.98
C ILE A 7 -1.47 21.72 1.90
N ARG A 8 -2.46 20.90 2.28
CA ARG A 8 -3.39 20.30 1.30
C ARG A 8 -4.13 21.37 0.49
N GLU A 9 -4.65 22.39 1.18
CA GLU A 9 -5.33 23.50 0.54
C GLU A 9 -4.42 24.27 -0.43
N LYS A 10 -3.21 24.63 0.00
CA LYS A 10 -2.22 25.30 -0.85
C LYS A 10 -1.89 24.48 -2.09
N PHE A 11 -1.64 23.17 -1.95
CA PHE A 11 -1.33 22.30 -3.06
C PHE A 11 -2.48 22.25 -4.07
N LEU A 12 -3.68 21.93 -3.63
CA LEU A 12 -4.83 21.83 -4.52
C LEU A 12 -5.17 23.16 -5.18
N ASN A 13 -5.12 24.30 -4.44
CA ASN A 13 -5.39 25.62 -4.99
C ASN A 13 -4.31 26.05 -5.98
N PHE A 14 -3.04 25.74 -5.74
CA PHE A 14 -1.94 26.03 -6.67
C PHE A 14 -2.17 25.33 -8.01
N PHE A 15 -2.42 24.01 -7.99
CA PHE A 15 -2.64 23.26 -9.22
C PHE A 15 -3.97 23.62 -9.91
N LYS A 16 -5.02 23.93 -9.14
CA LYS A 16 -6.27 24.45 -9.71
C LYS A 16 -6.05 25.77 -10.48
N LYS A 17 -5.27 26.70 -9.93
CA LYS A 17 -4.89 27.96 -10.60
C LYS A 17 -4.06 27.73 -11.87
N ASN A 18 -3.32 26.61 -11.90
CA ASN A 18 -2.51 26.18 -13.04
C ASN A 18 -3.27 25.17 -13.94
N ASN A 19 -4.59 25.32 -14.07
CA ASN A 19 -5.46 24.58 -15.00
C ASN A 19 -5.49 23.06 -14.80
N HIS A 20 -5.38 22.58 -13.56
CA HIS A 20 -5.58 21.19 -13.22
C HIS A 20 -6.98 20.97 -12.65
N THR A 21 -7.65 19.91 -13.07
CA THR A 21 -8.88 19.44 -12.43
C THR A 21 -8.52 18.69 -11.16
N ILE A 22 -9.17 19.05 -10.05
CA ILE A 22 -8.95 18.37 -8.76
C ILE A 22 -9.78 17.09 -8.74
N VAL A 23 -9.08 15.96 -8.55
CA VAL A 23 -9.67 14.63 -8.48
C VAL A 23 -9.53 14.09 -7.06
N SER A 24 -10.61 13.51 -6.53
CA SER A 24 -10.61 12.92 -5.19
C SER A 24 -9.69 11.69 -5.10
N SER A 25 -9.25 11.37 -3.88
CA SER A 25 -8.55 10.12 -3.60
C SER A 25 -9.41 8.91 -3.98
N SER A 26 -8.83 7.97 -4.68
CA SER A 26 -9.43 6.64 -4.86
C SER A 26 -9.30 5.79 -3.57
N SER A 27 -9.96 4.64 -3.55
CA SER A 27 -9.85 3.66 -2.47
C SER A 27 -8.43 3.09 -2.36
N LEU A 28 -8.06 2.64 -1.16
CA LEU A 28 -6.86 1.82 -0.93
C LEU A 28 -6.98 0.43 -1.59
N ILE A 29 -8.21 -0.02 -1.90
CA ILE A 29 -8.44 -1.23 -2.71
C ILE A 29 -8.49 -0.77 -4.17
N PRO A 30 -7.44 -1.03 -4.97
CA PRO A 30 -7.37 -0.55 -6.35
C PRO A 30 -8.30 -1.34 -7.27
N ASN A 31 -8.74 -0.70 -8.35
CA ASN A 31 -9.37 -1.40 -9.48
C ASN A 31 -8.35 -2.16 -10.34
N ASP A 32 -7.07 -1.81 -10.23
CA ASP A 32 -5.96 -2.49 -10.91
C ASP A 32 -5.59 -3.77 -10.16
N SER A 33 -5.91 -4.93 -10.73
CA SER A 33 -5.63 -6.24 -10.16
C SER A 33 -4.12 -6.59 -10.11
N SER A 34 -3.25 -5.80 -10.72
CA SER A 34 -1.80 -6.02 -10.70
C SER A 34 -1.17 -5.69 -9.35
N VAL A 35 -1.87 -4.97 -8.48
CA VAL A 35 -1.40 -4.56 -7.16
C VAL A 35 -2.44 -4.85 -6.08
N LEU A 36 -1.95 -5.18 -4.89
CA LEU A 36 -2.80 -5.56 -3.77
C LEU A 36 -3.51 -4.37 -3.11
N LEU A 37 -2.81 -3.26 -3.00
CA LEU A 37 -3.27 -2.00 -2.41
C LEU A 37 -2.75 -0.83 -3.25
N THR A 38 -3.41 0.30 -3.16
CA THR A 38 -2.98 1.53 -3.86
C THR A 38 -1.68 2.05 -3.24
N THR A 39 -0.58 2.00 -4.00
CA THR A 39 0.77 2.35 -3.54
C THR A 39 1.26 3.71 -4.04
N ALA A 40 0.59 4.28 -5.05
CA ALA A 40 0.98 5.53 -5.69
C ALA A 40 -0.22 6.31 -6.22
N GLY A 41 -0.06 7.64 -6.35
CA GLY A 41 -1.11 8.54 -6.82
C GLY A 41 -1.58 8.24 -8.25
N MET A 42 -0.68 7.77 -9.10
CA MET A 42 -0.96 7.49 -10.50
C MET A 42 -1.87 6.28 -10.76
N GLN A 43 -2.07 5.39 -9.78
CA GLN A 43 -2.76 4.11 -10.05
C GLN A 43 -4.19 4.30 -10.57
N GLN A 44 -4.94 5.27 -10.03
CA GLN A 44 -6.27 5.59 -10.56
C GLN A 44 -6.22 6.21 -11.97
N PHE A 45 -5.07 6.70 -12.42
CA PHE A 45 -4.88 7.36 -13.69
C PHE A 45 -4.18 6.50 -14.75
N LYS A 46 -3.76 5.28 -14.42
CA LYS A 46 -3.06 4.36 -15.33
C LYS A 46 -3.76 4.21 -16.70
N PRO A 47 -5.10 4.04 -16.80
CA PRO A 47 -5.79 3.90 -18.09
C PRO A 47 -5.66 5.14 -19.00
N TYR A 48 -5.49 6.33 -18.45
CA TYR A 48 -5.34 7.57 -19.25
C TYR A 48 -3.94 7.68 -19.87
N TYR A 49 -2.89 7.21 -19.19
CA TYR A 49 -1.55 7.10 -19.80
C TYR A 49 -1.48 6.07 -20.92
N LEU A 50 -2.27 5.01 -20.80
CA LEU A 50 -2.35 3.97 -21.84
C LEU A 50 -3.26 4.37 -23.01
N GLY A 51 -4.09 5.39 -22.84
CA GLY A 51 -5.06 5.85 -23.85
C GLY A 51 -6.31 4.98 -23.90
N ASP A 52 -6.57 4.20 -22.83
CA ASP A 52 -7.78 3.38 -22.69
C ASP A 52 -9.00 4.23 -22.28
N LEU A 53 -8.76 5.35 -21.60
CA LEU A 53 -9.78 6.33 -21.20
C LEU A 53 -9.41 7.73 -21.71
N ASP A 54 -10.42 8.58 -21.89
CA ASP A 54 -10.25 9.97 -22.34
C ASP A 54 -10.31 10.95 -21.16
N PRO A 55 -9.19 11.59 -20.77
CA PRO A 55 -9.16 12.52 -19.66
C PRO A 55 -10.03 13.78 -19.89
N ILE A 56 -10.29 14.16 -21.13
CA ILE A 56 -11.18 15.29 -21.44
C ILE A 56 -12.63 14.90 -21.15
N ALA A 57 -13.04 13.68 -21.52
CA ALA A 57 -14.39 13.21 -21.25
C ALA A 57 -14.67 13.09 -19.76
N ASP A 58 -13.70 12.57 -18.97
CA ASP A 58 -13.90 12.28 -17.56
C ASP A 58 -13.60 13.46 -16.63
N PHE A 59 -12.58 14.27 -16.95
CA PHE A 59 -12.12 15.37 -16.07
C PHE A 59 -12.31 16.76 -16.67
N GLY A 60 -12.67 16.88 -17.94
CA GLY A 60 -12.70 18.15 -18.68
C GLY A 60 -11.32 18.75 -18.93
N SER A 61 -10.24 18.02 -18.63
CA SER A 61 -8.85 18.47 -18.74
C SER A 61 -7.90 17.30 -18.96
N LYS A 62 -6.80 17.56 -19.64
CA LYS A 62 -5.66 16.63 -19.70
C LYS A 62 -4.77 16.68 -18.46
N ASN A 63 -5.03 17.59 -17.54
CA ASN A 63 -4.22 17.80 -16.35
C ASN A 63 -5.07 17.64 -15.10
N THR A 64 -4.63 16.85 -14.15
CA THR A 64 -5.31 16.62 -12.88
C THR A 64 -4.35 16.78 -11.70
N ALA A 65 -4.90 17.06 -10.51
CA ALA A 65 -4.16 16.97 -9.27
C ALA A 65 -5.01 16.30 -8.20
N SER A 66 -4.35 15.52 -7.34
CA SER A 66 -5.03 14.81 -6.26
C SER A 66 -4.15 14.67 -5.02
N ILE A 67 -4.79 14.37 -3.90
CA ILE A 67 -4.13 13.88 -2.68
C ILE A 67 -4.63 12.46 -2.48
N GLN A 68 -3.78 11.48 -2.80
CA GLN A 68 -4.13 10.08 -2.84
C GLN A 68 -3.73 9.35 -1.55
N LYS A 69 -4.66 8.62 -0.96
CA LYS A 69 -4.37 7.64 0.09
C LYS A 69 -3.52 6.52 -0.50
N CYS A 70 -2.37 6.24 0.10
CA CYS A 70 -1.45 5.18 -0.33
C CYS A 70 -1.14 4.25 0.83
N PHE A 71 -0.93 2.97 0.52
CA PHE A 71 -0.50 1.97 1.47
C PHE A 71 0.60 1.09 0.87
N ARG A 72 1.81 1.13 1.46
CA ARG A 72 2.96 0.33 1.03
C ARG A 72 3.23 -0.80 2.00
N THR A 73 3.08 -2.02 1.52
CA THR A 73 3.33 -3.24 2.30
C THR A 73 4.82 -3.55 2.44
N SER A 74 5.65 -3.07 1.50
CA SER A 74 7.11 -3.16 1.56
C SER A 74 7.70 -2.50 2.81
N ASP A 75 7.09 -1.41 3.24
CA ASP A 75 7.63 -0.54 4.28
C ASP A 75 7.25 -0.98 5.71
N ILE A 76 6.39 -2.00 5.86
CA ILE A 76 5.91 -2.48 7.17
C ILE A 76 7.05 -2.77 8.15
N ASP A 77 8.14 -3.37 7.65
CA ASP A 77 9.26 -3.81 8.50
C ASP A 77 10.21 -2.65 8.86
N GLU A 78 10.19 -1.58 8.06
CA GLU A 78 11.01 -0.38 8.26
C GLU A 78 10.32 0.64 9.19
N VAL A 79 8.99 0.57 9.33
CA VAL A 79 8.23 1.46 10.23
C VAL A 79 8.77 1.40 11.66
N GLY A 80 8.96 2.57 12.22
CA GLY A 80 9.57 2.80 13.53
C GLY A 80 10.85 3.65 13.42
N ASP A 81 11.39 3.83 12.22
CA ASP A 81 12.41 4.83 11.93
C ASP A 81 11.84 6.26 11.88
N GLU A 82 12.50 7.19 11.22
CA GLU A 82 12.15 8.62 11.20
C GLU A 82 11.23 9.03 10.05
N THR A 83 11.08 8.17 9.01
CA THR A 83 10.49 8.58 7.72
C THR A 83 9.60 7.56 7.04
N HIS A 84 9.61 6.28 7.43
CA HIS A 84 8.80 5.24 6.79
C HIS A 84 7.42 5.09 7.43
N LEU A 85 6.41 4.94 6.57
CA LEU A 85 5.00 4.74 6.93
C LEU A 85 4.39 3.65 6.06
N THR A 86 3.47 2.87 6.63
CA THR A 86 2.62 1.97 5.84
C THR A 86 1.55 2.75 5.09
N PHE A 87 0.82 3.59 5.80
CA PHE A 87 -0.18 4.49 5.23
C PHE A 87 0.34 5.93 5.19
N PHE A 88 0.24 6.56 4.03
CA PHE A 88 0.59 7.97 3.84
C PHE A 88 -0.27 8.60 2.75
N GLU A 89 -0.26 9.94 2.69
CA GLU A 89 -0.92 10.68 1.64
C GLU A 89 0.09 11.16 0.61
N MET A 90 -0.17 10.87 -0.66
CA MET A 90 0.65 11.30 -1.78
C MET A 90 -0.03 12.45 -2.52
N LEU A 91 0.58 13.63 -2.49
CA LEU A 91 0.20 14.77 -3.31
C LEU A 91 0.78 14.54 -4.70
N GLY A 92 -0.05 14.65 -5.73
CA GLY A 92 0.37 14.43 -7.11
C GLY A 92 -0.32 15.34 -8.09
N ASN A 93 0.41 15.79 -9.10
CA ASN A 93 -0.11 16.41 -10.29
C ASN A 93 0.24 15.53 -11.50
N PHE A 94 -0.70 15.44 -12.43
CA PHE A 94 -0.67 14.49 -13.52
C PHE A 94 -1.00 15.19 -14.82
N SER A 95 -0.33 14.77 -15.91
CA SER A 95 -0.62 15.28 -17.25
C SER A 95 -0.68 14.12 -18.24
N PHE A 96 -1.77 14.03 -18.98
CA PHE A 96 -2.03 13.04 -20.00
C PHE A 96 -1.83 13.66 -21.40
N GLY A 97 -0.60 14.17 -21.64
CA GLY A 97 -0.24 14.90 -22.86
C GLY A 97 -0.77 16.33 -22.91
N GLY A 98 -1.04 16.95 -21.75
CA GLY A 98 -1.33 18.39 -21.65
C GLY A 98 -0.06 19.23 -21.57
N TYR A 99 0.91 18.76 -20.80
CA TYR A 99 2.27 19.31 -20.69
C TYR A 99 3.27 18.19 -20.39
N PHE A 100 4.57 18.55 -20.38
CA PHE A 100 5.64 17.59 -20.12
C PHE A 100 6.74 18.19 -19.23
N LYS A 101 8.01 17.77 -19.38
CA LYS A 101 9.14 18.05 -18.46
C LYS A 101 9.24 19.51 -18.01
N LYS A 102 9.25 20.45 -18.96
CA LYS A 102 9.47 21.87 -18.66
C LYS A 102 8.44 22.43 -17.71
N GLU A 103 7.16 22.22 -17.99
CA GLU A 103 6.08 22.73 -17.17
C GLU A 103 6.02 21.98 -15.81
N ALA A 104 6.21 20.66 -15.81
CA ALA A 104 6.20 19.86 -14.59
C ALA A 104 7.27 20.31 -13.59
N ILE A 105 8.51 20.46 -14.07
CA ILE A 105 9.64 20.90 -13.25
C ILE A 105 9.43 22.35 -12.79
N SER A 106 8.95 23.24 -13.69
CA SER A 106 8.69 24.63 -13.33
C SER A 106 7.61 24.79 -12.28
N LEU A 107 6.50 24.02 -12.38
CA LEU A 107 5.43 24.01 -11.39
C LEU A 107 5.92 23.51 -10.03
N ALA A 108 6.71 22.44 -10.01
CA ALA A 108 7.28 21.89 -8.77
C ALA A 108 8.24 22.90 -8.11
N TYR A 109 9.13 23.51 -8.90
CA TYR A 109 10.03 24.56 -8.43
C TYR A 109 9.27 25.74 -7.84
N GLU A 110 8.24 26.23 -8.54
CA GLU A 110 7.44 27.37 -8.11
C GLU A 110 6.66 27.04 -6.82
N PHE A 111 6.02 25.90 -6.74
CA PHE A 111 5.28 25.49 -5.54
C PHE A 111 6.19 25.44 -4.32
N LEU A 112 7.35 24.78 -4.41
CA LEU A 112 8.26 24.66 -3.27
C LEU A 112 8.89 26.00 -2.88
N THR A 113 9.38 26.77 -3.87
CA THR A 113 10.18 27.97 -3.57
C THR A 113 9.33 29.23 -3.34
N LYS A 114 8.22 29.41 -4.08
CA LYS A 114 7.38 30.61 -3.96
C LYS A 114 6.17 30.42 -3.04
N GLU A 115 5.43 29.28 -3.18
CA GLU A 115 4.23 29.06 -2.36
C GLU A 115 4.56 28.60 -0.94
N LEU A 116 5.61 27.76 -0.78
CA LEU A 116 6.02 27.23 0.51
C LEU A 116 7.28 27.90 1.09
N ASN A 117 7.99 28.72 0.29
CA ASN A 117 9.24 29.39 0.67
C ASN A 117 10.31 28.41 1.20
N LEU A 118 10.46 27.26 0.52
CA LEU A 118 11.45 26.23 0.83
C LEU A 118 12.67 26.34 -0.08
N ASN A 119 13.85 25.98 0.46
CA ASN A 119 15.10 25.96 -0.29
C ASN A 119 15.41 24.54 -0.77
N ILE A 120 15.56 24.36 -2.06
CA ILE A 120 15.98 23.09 -2.66
C ILE A 120 17.47 22.91 -2.41
N GLU A 121 17.84 21.76 -1.82
CA GLU A 121 19.24 21.44 -1.54
C GLU A 121 19.94 20.92 -2.79
N TYR A 122 19.34 19.93 -3.45
CA TYR A 122 19.76 19.42 -4.75
C TYR A 122 18.61 18.71 -5.45
N VAL A 123 18.78 18.42 -6.72
CA VAL A 123 17.87 17.62 -7.53
C VAL A 123 18.63 16.47 -8.21
N THR A 124 17.92 15.45 -8.65
CA THR A 124 18.51 14.31 -9.38
C THR A 124 17.91 14.19 -10.78
N VAL A 125 18.66 13.58 -11.70
CA VAL A 125 18.20 13.27 -13.06
C VAL A 125 18.78 11.93 -13.50
N PHE A 126 18.08 11.24 -14.40
CA PHE A 126 18.48 9.93 -14.90
C PHE A 126 19.73 9.98 -15.79
N ASP A 127 20.72 9.11 -15.49
CA ASP A 127 21.89 8.86 -16.34
C ASP A 127 22.12 7.35 -16.49
N PRO A 128 21.95 6.79 -17.73
CA PRO A 128 22.17 5.37 -17.97
C PRO A 128 23.62 4.91 -17.72
N LYS A 129 24.58 5.82 -17.63
CA LYS A 129 25.97 5.45 -17.31
C LYS A 129 26.10 4.85 -15.89
N LYS A 130 25.20 5.21 -14.99
CA LYS A 130 25.11 4.70 -13.61
C LYS A 130 24.23 3.44 -13.48
N VAL A 131 23.67 2.94 -14.57
CA VAL A 131 22.86 1.72 -14.61
C VAL A 131 23.74 0.54 -14.98
N ASP A 132 23.52 -0.62 -14.33
CA ASP A 132 24.27 -1.84 -14.64
C ASP A 132 24.13 -2.27 -16.10
N ALA A 133 25.18 -2.89 -16.65
CA ALA A 133 25.22 -3.27 -18.06
C ALA A 133 24.11 -4.25 -18.47
N ASN A 134 23.65 -5.08 -17.54
CA ASN A 134 22.62 -6.09 -17.77
C ASN A 134 21.20 -5.61 -17.41
N ASP A 135 21.03 -4.40 -16.90
CA ASP A 135 19.73 -3.85 -16.55
C ASP A 135 19.02 -3.35 -17.83
N TRP A 136 17.76 -3.68 -17.96
CA TRP A 136 16.94 -3.31 -19.13
C TRP A 136 16.81 -1.79 -19.36
N ARG A 137 16.98 -0.97 -18.29
CA ARG A 137 16.95 0.49 -18.33
C ARG A 137 18.24 1.11 -18.89
N LYS A 138 19.30 0.32 -19.07
CA LYS A 138 20.58 0.76 -19.61
C LYS A 138 20.48 1.45 -20.97
N ASN A 139 19.49 1.05 -21.77
CA ASN A 139 19.28 1.57 -23.13
C ASN A 139 18.39 2.82 -23.16
N VAL A 140 17.90 3.31 -22.02
CA VAL A 140 17.14 4.57 -21.93
C VAL A 140 18.13 5.74 -22.07
N PRO A 141 17.83 6.76 -22.89
CA PRO A 141 18.70 7.93 -23.03
C PRO A 141 18.88 8.70 -21.72
N GLU A 142 20.06 9.34 -21.57
CA GLU A 142 20.30 10.31 -20.50
C GLU A 142 19.28 11.46 -20.56
N ASP A 143 18.69 11.83 -19.40
CA ASP A 143 17.73 12.92 -19.31
C ASP A 143 18.41 14.30 -19.24
N LYS A 144 18.99 14.70 -20.38
CA LYS A 144 19.62 16.01 -20.55
C LYS A 144 18.61 17.16 -20.51
N GLU A 145 17.36 16.90 -20.91
CA GLU A 145 16.33 17.92 -20.96
C GLU A 145 16.00 18.40 -19.54
N SER A 146 15.73 17.50 -18.60
CA SER A 146 15.50 17.84 -17.19
C SER A 146 16.71 18.56 -16.58
N PHE A 147 17.93 18.14 -16.91
CA PHE A 147 19.16 18.78 -16.46
C PHE A 147 19.21 20.26 -16.89
N GLU A 148 18.96 20.56 -18.16
CA GLU A 148 18.98 21.93 -18.67
C GLU A 148 17.81 22.77 -18.15
N ILE A 149 16.65 22.18 -17.92
CA ILE A 149 15.51 22.88 -17.29
C ILE A 149 15.87 23.33 -15.87
N TRP A 150 16.45 22.44 -15.05
CA TRP A 150 16.89 22.80 -13.69
C TRP A 150 17.91 23.90 -13.67
N LYS A 151 18.89 23.87 -14.60
CA LYS A 151 19.86 24.98 -14.75
C LYS A 151 19.18 26.28 -15.10
N SER A 152 18.20 26.26 -15.99
CA SER A 152 17.46 27.47 -16.40
C SER A 152 16.64 28.09 -15.26
N LEU A 153 16.24 27.30 -14.27
CA LEU A 153 15.57 27.76 -13.05
C LEU A 153 16.52 28.24 -11.94
N GLY A 154 17.83 28.20 -12.19
CA GLY A 154 18.84 28.71 -11.29
C GLY A 154 19.43 27.70 -10.33
N ILE A 155 19.14 26.40 -10.49
CA ILE A 155 19.83 25.34 -9.76
C ILE A 155 21.25 25.19 -10.35
N SER A 156 22.27 25.36 -9.53
CA SER A 156 23.66 25.23 -9.97
C SER A 156 24.00 23.78 -10.36
N GLU A 157 24.90 23.63 -11.32
CA GLU A 157 25.22 22.31 -11.90
C GLU A 157 25.71 21.28 -10.87
N ASP A 158 26.44 21.72 -9.85
CA ASP A 158 26.91 20.89 -8.74
C ASP A 158 25.77 20.36 -7.84
N LYS A 159 24.60 21.00 -7.92
CA LYS A 159 23.37 20.59 -7.24
C LYS A 159 22.42 19.75 -8.11
N ILE A 160 22.78 19.45 -9.34
CA ILE A 160 22.02 18.54 -10.23
C ILE A 160 22.78 17.21 -10.32
N LYS A 161 22.38 16.26 -9.50
CA LYS A 161 23.04 14.96 -9.42
C LYS A 161 22.51 14.02 -10.49
N LYS A 162 23.39 13.24 -11.09
CA LYS A 162 23.02 12.19 -12.04
C LYS A 162 22.94 10.88 -11.29
N GLU A 163 21.80 10.17 -11.44
CA GLU A 163 21.59 8.88 -10.78
C GLU A 163 21.09 7.83 -11.78
N GLY A 164 21.21 6.55 -11.42
CA GLY A 164 20.88 5.41 -12.28
C GLY A 164 19.43 4.95 -12.11
N VAL A 165 19.29 3.72 -11.63
CA VAL A 165 18.01 3.04 -11.47
C VAL A 165 17.05 3.76 -10.51
N ASP A 166 17.57 4.48 -9.55
CA ASP A 166 16.77 5.26 -8.58
C ASP A 166 16.02 6.41 -9.26
N ASN A 167 16.54 6.93 -10.39
CA ASN A 167 15.86 7.92 -11.20
C ASN A 167 15.13 7.32 -12.42
N PHE A 168 14.59 6.13 -12.26
CA PHE A 168 13.70 5.52 -13.25
C PHE A 168 12.54 4.82 -12.51
N TRP A 169 11.32 5.26 -12.77
CA TRP A 169 10.15 4.73 -12.10
C TRP A 169 9.23 3.92 -13.01
N GLY A 170 8.61 2.89 -12.40
CA GLY A 170 7.67 2.01 -13.07
C GLY A 170 8.34 0.80 -13.77
N PRO A 171 7.53 -0.13 -14.29
CA PRO A 171 6.07 -0.11 -14.21
C PRO A 171 5.53 -0.43 -12.81
N THR A 172 4.30 0.01 -12.51
CA THR A 172 3.58 -0.46 -11.34
C THR A 172 2.93 -1.80 -11.67
N GLY A 173 3.30 -2.85 -10.94
CA GLY A 173 2.92 -4.23 -11.27
C GLY A 173 3.88 -4.87 -12.28
N SER A 174 3.38 -5.84 -13.07
CA SER A 174 4.21 -6.60 -14.03
C SER A 174 4.44 -5.87 -15.34
N GLU A 175 3.59 -4.91 -15.69
CA GLU A 175 3.65 -4.13 -16.93
C GLU A 175 2.95 -2.78 -16.76
N GLY A 176 3.30 -1.79 -17.56
CA GLY A 176 2.65 -0.48 -17.52
C GLY A 176 3.52 0.68 -17.97
N PRO A 177 3.00 1.92 -17.78
CA PRO A 177 3.76 3.12 -18.09
C PRO A 177 4.96 3.27 -17.14
N CYS A 178 6.06 3.78 -17.67
CA CYS A 178 7.30 3.99 -16.94
C CYS A 178 8.16 5.07 -17.63
N GLY A 179 9.19 5.52 -16.93
CA GLY A 179 10.13 6.45 -17.51
C GLY A 179 11.15 7.04 -16.54
N PRO A 180 12.07 7.87 -17.04
CA PRO A 180 13.02 8.57 -16.21
C PRO A 180 12.33 9.53 -15.25
N THR A 181 12.97 9.80 -14.12
CA THR A 181 12.47 10.70 -13.09
C THR A 181 13.46 11.80 -12.77
N THR A 182 12.95 12.86 -12.15
CA THR A 182 13.74 13.84 -11.44
C THR A 182 13.19 13.99 -10.02
N GLU A 183 14.07 13.99 -9.05
CA GLU A 183 13.69 14.07 -7.65
C GLU A 183 14.22 15.35 -7.03
N ILE A 184 13.48 15.88 -6.04
CA ILE A 184 13.81 17.10 -5.32
C ILE A 184 14.10 16.77 -3.87
N TYR A 185 15.28 17.18 -3.40
CA TYR A 185 15.74 16.97 -2.04
C TYR A 185 15.84 18.27 -1.25
N ILE A 186 15.38 18.22 0.00
CA ILE A 186 15.45 19.33 0.95
C ILE A 186 16.07 18.84 2.25
N LYS A 187 16.82 19.69 2.94
CA LYS A 187 17.37 19.38 4.27
C LYS A 187 16.29 19.48 5.33
N ASN A 188 16.20 18.45 6.17
CA ASN A 188 15.37 18.47 7.36
C ASN A 188 16.08 19.23 8.52
N LYS A 189 15.40 19.33 9.66
CA LYS A 189 15.92 19.94 10.88
C LYS A 189 17.25 19.33 11.36
N ASN A 190 17.45 18.04 11.10
CA ASN A 190 18.65 17.28 11.48
C ASN A 190 19.77 17.40 10.43
N ASN A 191 19.64 18.30 9.45
CA ASN A 191 20.57 18.51 8.33
C ASN A 191 20.74 17.27 7.41
N GLN A 192 19.74 16.37 7.40
CA GLN A 192 19.69 15.21 6.52
C GLN A 192 18.96 15.58 5.23
N ASN A 193 19.43 15.04 4.11
CA ASN A 193 18.76 15.22 2.83
C ASN A 193 17.54 14.29 2.75
N VAL A 194 16.37 14.87 2.54
CA VAL A 194 15.11 14.12 2.42
C VAL A 194 14.55 14.35 1.03
N GLU A 195 14.25 13.25 0.34
CA GLU A 195 13.47 13.27 -0.91
C GLU A 195 12.06 13.75 -0.59
N ILE A 196 11.67 14.87 -1.19
CA ILE A 196 10.35 15.46 -0.99
C ILE A 196 9.42 15.17 -2.15
N TRP A 197 9.91 15.26 -3.38
CA TRP A 197 9.08 15.13 -4.58
C TRP A 197 9.78 14.33 -5.66
N ASN A 198 9.09 13.32 -6.18
CA ASN A 198 9.50 12.57 -7.36
C ASN A 198 8.60 12.95 -8.54
N ILE A 199 9.19 13.36 -9.66
CA ILE A 199 8.50 13.74 -10.90
C ILE A 199 8.87 12.71 -11.96
N VAL A 200 7.89 11.93 -12.40
CA VAL A 200 8.04 10.83 -13.35
C VAL A 200 7.61 11.28 -14.75
N PHE A 201 8.42 11.01 -15.72
CA PHE A 201 8.14 11.26 -17.13
C PHE A 201 7.78 9.94 -17.81
N ASN A 202 6.49 9.62 -17.85
CA ASN A 202 5.98 8.42 -18.51
C ASN A 202 6.15 8.54 -20.04
N GLU A 203 7.27 8.05 -20.52
CA GLU A 203 7.63 8.05 -21.95
C GLU A 203 7.47 6.67 -22.59
N TYR A 204 7.50 5.61 -21.78
CA TYR A 204 7.55 4.23 -22.23
C TYR A 204 6.44 3.38 -21.61
N PHE A 205 6.07 2.33 -22.33
CA PHE A 205 5.38 1.17 -21.79
C PHE A 205 6.40 0.06 -21.63
N CYS A 206 6.48 -0.53 -20.43
CA CYS A 206 7.29 -1.70 -20.14
C CYS A 206 6.37 -2.92 -20.10
N ASP A 207 6.65 -3.94 -20.92
CA ASP A 207 5.92 -5.20 -20.94
C ASP A 207 6.43 -6.18 -19.86
N THR A 208 5.77 -7.33 -19.70
CA THR A 208 6.17 -8.39 -18.78
C THR A 208 7.55 -8.99 -19.04
N GLY A 209 8.09 -8.82 -20.26
CA GLY A 209 9.45 -9.21 -20.67
C GLY A 209 10.49 -8.13 -20.45
N GLN A 210 10.11 -7.00 -19.81
CA GLN A 210 10.97 -5.83 -19.60
C GLN A 210 11.41 -5.13 -20.92
N ASN A 211 10.59 -5.27 -22.00
CA ASN A 211 10.82 -4.55 -23.22
C ASN A 211 10.12 -3.19 -23.18
N LEU A 212 10.84 -2.15 -23.60
CA LEU A 212 10.34 -0.79 -23.65
C LEU A 212 9.80 -0.42 -25.03
N THR A 213 8.59 0.07 -25.09
CA THR A 213 8.00 0.72 -26.25
C THR A 213 7.59 2.15 -25.92
N LYS A 214 7.77 3.10 -26.82
CA LYS A 214 7.33 4.47 -26.56
C LYS A 214 5.82 4.55 -26.45
N LEU A 215 5.32 5.26 -25.44
CA LEU A 215 3.91 5.61 -25.36
C LEU A 215 3.50 6.51 -26.53
N LYS A 216 2.26 6.39 -26.99
CA LYS A 216 1.69 7.27 -28.02
C LYS A 216 1.69 8.73 -27.60
N THR A 217 1.45 8.96 -26.32
CA THR A 217 1.42 10.27 -25.68
C THR A 217 2.23 10.19 -24.40
N ALA A 218 3.28 10.98 -24.31
CA ALA A 218 4.06 11.13 -23.08
C ALA A 218 3.22 11.81 -22.01
N GLY A 219 3.41 11.42 -20.78
CA GLY A 219 2.66 11.96 -19.63
C GLY A 219 3.55 12.26 -18.44
N VAL A 220 3.01 13.02 -17.52
CA VAL A 220 3.67 13.35 -16.24
C VAL A 220 2.89 12.74 -15.11
N ASP A 221 3.60 12.04 -14.25
CA ASP A 221 3.13 11.57 -12.94
C ASP A 221 4.03 12.15 -11.87
N THR A 222 3.45 12.62 -10.75
CA THR A 222 4.27 13.10 -9.65
C THR A 222 3.81 12.54 -8.31
N GLY A 223 4.76 12.34 -7.39
CA GLY A 223 4.48 11.89 -6.04
C GLY A 223 5.28 12.65 -5.01
N MET A 224 4.58 13.35 -4.11
CA MET A 224 5.14 14.06 -2.96
C MET A 224 4.45 13.59 -1.69
N GLY A 225 5.21 12.99 -0.77
CA GLY A 225 4.67 12.53 0.50
C GLY A 225 4.27 13.72 1.38
N LEU A 226 2.98 13.80 1.75
CA LEU A 226 2.47 14.88 2.60
C LEU A 226 3.20 14.92 3.94
N GLU A 227 3.43 13.78 4.56
CA GLU A 227 4.06 13.67 5.88
C GLU A 227 5.51 14.16 5.85
N ARG A 228 6.26 13.84 4.79
CA ARG A 228 7.63 14.36 4.59
C ARG A 228 7.64 15.87 4.34
N LEU A 229 6.72 16.36 3.51
CA LEU A 229 6.58 17.79 3.26
C LEU A 229 6.21 18.56 4.54
N LEU A 230 5.29 18.01 5.34
CA LEU A 230 4.91 18.58 6.65
C LEU A 230 6.09 18.66 7.60
N MET A 231 6.89 17.59 7.69
CA MET A 231 8.10 17.57 8.52
C MET A 231 9.02 18.74 8.19
N ILE A 232 9.24 19.01 6.90
CA ILE A 232 10.05 20.16 6.45
C ILE A 232 9.37 21.49 6.80
N CYS A 233 8.09 21.65 6.44
CA CYS A 233 7.35 22.92 6.64
C CYS A 233 7.16 23.28 8.12
N GLN A 234 7.07 22.29 9.00
CA GLN A 234 6.92 22.46 10.45
C GLN A 234 8.28 22.50 11.17
N ASN A 235 9.37 22.32 10.44
CA ASN A 235 10.71 22.17 11.01
C ASN A 235 10.73 21.11 12.13
N ALA A 236 10.01 19.99 11.91
CA ALA A 236 9.96 18.87 12.82
C ALA A 236 11.19 17.95 12.63
N PRO A 237 11.71 17.32 13.70
CA PRO A 237 12.87 16.43 13.57
C PRO A 237 12.57 15.18 12.75
N THR A 238 11.35 14.63 12.87
CA THR A 238 10.86 13.50 12.09
C THR A 238 9.39 13.69 11.69
N ILE A 239 8.84 12.82 10.85
CA ILE A 239 7.43 12.85 10.47
C ILE A 239 6.50 12.67 11.68
N PHE A 240 6.97 12.01 12.73
CA PHE A 240 6.18 11.67 13.91
C PHE A 240 5.99 12.83 14.90
N GLU A 241 6.77 13.91 14.82
CA GLU A 241 6.57 15.13 15.60
C GLU A 241 5.78 16.21 14.80
N THR A 242 5.20 15.83 13.65
CA THR A 242 4.27 16.68 12.91
C THR A 242 2.87 16.68 13.56
N ASP A 243 2.02 17.60 13.17
CA ASP A 243 0.64 17.70 13.63
C ASP A 243 -0.27 16.52 13.20
N LEU A 244 0.23 15.63 12.33
CA LEU A 244 -0.44 14.38 11.99
C LEU A 244 -0.22 13.25 13.01
N PHE A 245 0.87 13.29 13.80
CA PHE A 245 1.26 12.21 14.69
C PHE A 245 1.50 12.64 16.14
N ASP A 246 1.93 13.88 16.39
CA ASP A 246 2.33 14.35 17.73
C ASP A 246 1.24 14.11 18.78
N SER A 247 -0.03 14.41 18.45
CA SER A 247 -1.16 14.17 19.35
C SER A 247 -1.44 12.69 19.60
N ILE A 248 -1.19 11.83 18.61
CA ILE A 248 -1.32 10.36 18.74
C ILE A 248 -0.22 9.81 19.65
N LEU A 249 1.03 10.26 19.44
CA LEU A 249 2.16 9.82 20.27
C LEU A 249 2.02 10.21 21.73
N LYS A 250 1.37 11.34 22.04
CA LYS A 250 1.11 11.81 23.40
C LYS A 250 0.08 10.96 24.17
N ILE A 251 -0.77 10.22 23.46
CA ILE A 251 -1.72 9.28 24.08
C ILE A 251 -0.98 8.03 24.60
N LEU A 252 0.11 7.65 23.93
CA LEU A 252 0.87 6.46 24.26
C LEU A 252 1.66 6.62 25.56
N PRO A 253 1.77 5.55 26.39
CA PRO A 253 2.52 5.57 27.65
C PRO A 253 3.95 6.09 27.47
N GLN A 254 4.42 6.89 28.41
CA GLN A 254 5.74 7.55 28.37
C GLN A 254 6.90 6.55 28.34
N ASN A 255 6.75 5.42 29.02
CA ASN A 255 7.77 4.36 29.16
C ASN A 255 7.93 3.47 27.92
N LEU A 256 7.09 3.64 26.87
CA LEU A 256 7.25 2.89 25.63
C LEU A 256 8.49 3.37 24.86
N PRO A 257 9.30 2.43 24.30
CA PRO A 257 10.37 2.79 23.36
C PRO A 257 9.82 3.61 22.18
N LEU A 258 10.58 4.61 21.72
CA LEU A 258 10.12 5.50 20.65
C LEU A 258 9.76 4.74 19.37
N LYS A 259 10.57 3.74 18.99
CA LYS A 259 10.28 2.85 17.85
C LYS A 259 8.92 2.18 17.98
N VAL A 260 8.58 1.68 19.16
CA VAL A 260 7.28 1.01 19.42
C VAL A 260 6.14 2.02 19.32
N LYS A 261 6.30 3.23 19.86
CA LYS A 261 5.30 4.30 19.73
C LYS A 261 4.99 4.62 18.27
N ARG A 262 6.04 4.76 17.44
CA ARG A 262 5.92 5.04 16.01
C ARG A 262 5.18 3.92 15.26
N ILE A 263 5.53 2.66 15.56
CA ILE A 263 4.87 1.49 14.97
C ILE A 263 3.38 1.47 15.34
N ILE A 264 3.03 1.68 16.61
CA ILE A 264 1.62 1.69 17.06
C ILE A 264 0.84 2.79 16.36
N ALA A 265 1.39 4.01 16.30
CA ALA A 265 0.75 5.16 15.67
C ALA A 265 0.50 4.93 14.17
N ASP A 266 1.50 4.44 13.44
CA ASP A 266 1.39 4.12 12.01
C ASP A 266 0.40 2.99 11.75
N HIS A 267 0.57 1.87 12.44
CA HIS A 267 -0.21 0.66 12.18
C HIS A 267 -1.70 0.84 12.55
N LEU A 268 -2.03 1.57 13.62
CA LEU A 268 -3.41 1.91 13.92
C LEU A 268 -3.98 2.89 12.89
N LYS A 269 -3.19 3.90 12.45
CA LYS A 269 -3.61 4.78 11.36
C LYS A 269 -3.91 3.99 10.09
N GLY A 270 -2.99 3.15 9.65
CA GLY A 270 -3.17 2.29 8.49
C GLY A 270 -4.39 1.37 8.60
N SER A 271 -4.61 0.80 9.79
CA SER A 271 -5.77 -0.09 10.04
C SER A 271 -7.10 0.65 9.95
N VAL A 272 -7.20 1.85 10.50
CA VAL A 272 -8.41 2.71 10.44
C VAL A 272 -8.78 2.98 8.98
N PHE A 273 -7.81 3.37 8.14
CA PHE A 273 -8.06 3.65 6.73
C PHE A 273 -8.38 2.39 5.91
N LEU A 274 -7.68 1.28 6.14
CA LEU A 274 -7.98 0.02 5.45
C LEU A 274 -9.40 -0.47 5.77
N ILE A 275 -9.82 -0.42 7.03
CA ILE A 275 -11.17 -0.86 7.44
C ILE A 275 -12.24 0.05 6.83
N SER A 276 -12.05 1.36 6.84
CA SER A 276 -12.98 2.32 6.25
C SER A 276 -13.08 2.16 4.73
N ASP A 277 -12.00 1.77 4.05
CA ASP A 277 -12.02 1.45 2.62
C ASP A 277 -12.55 0.02 2.33
N GLY A 278 -13.07 -0.70 3.36
CA GLY A 278 -13.78 -1.98 3.20
C GLY A 278 -12.95 -3.23 3.45
N VAL A 279 -11.66 -3.11 3.79
CA VAL A 279 -10.83 -4.27 4.14
C VAL A 279 -11.26 -4.85 5.48
N ARG A 280 -11.28 -6.18 5.57
CA ARG A 280 -11.57 -6.91 6.82
C ARG A 280 -10.43 -7.88 7.14
N PRO A 281 -10.05 -8.06 8.43
CA PRO A 281 -8.97 -8.97 8.81
C PRO A 281 -9.25 -10.41 8.30
N SER A 282 -8.35 -10.94 7.50
CA SER A 282 -8.48 -12.28 6.92
C SER A 282 -7.12 -12.98 6.74
N ASN A 283 -7.11 -14.19 6.18
CA ASN A 283 -5.87 -14.92 5.88
C ASN A 283 -5.34 -14.67 4.46
N LYS A 284 -5.98 -13.78 3.69
CA LYS A 284 -5.66 -13.57 2.27
C LYS A 284 -5.58 -12.07 1.96
N GLU A 285 -4.75 -11.75 0.97
CA GLU A 285 -4.70 -10.44 0.32
C GLU A 285 -4.62 -9.25 1.29
N ALA A 286 -5.32 -8.16 1.02
CA ALA A 286 -5.34 -6.97 1.87
C ALA A 286 -5.77 -7.25 3.32
N GLY A 287 -6.67 -8.22 3.52
CA GLY A 287 -7.10 -8.64 4.86
C GLY A 287 -5.98 -9.29 5.68
N TYR A 288 -5.06 -9.99 5.02
CA TYR A 288 -3.85 -10.51 5.67
C TYR A 288 -2.92 -9.39 6.12
N VAL A 289 -2.74 -8.37 5.29
CA VAL A 289 -1.94 -7.19 5.64
C VAL A 289 -2.52 -6.47 6.85
N LEU A 290 -3.82 -6.19 6.83
CA LEU A 290 -4.53 -5.58 7.96
C LEU A 290 -4.37 -6.40 9.24
N ARG A 291 -4.55 -7.71 9.16
CA ARG A 291 -4.35 -8.61 10.31
C ARG A 291 -2.92 -8.58 10.83
N LYS A 292 -1.91 -8.57 9.94
CA LYS A 292 -0.49 -8.50 10.30
C LYS A 292 -0.18 -7.26 11.13
N ILE A 293 -0.58 -6.08 10.68
CA ILE A 293 -0.30 -4.82 11.37
C ILE A 293 -1.08 -4.69 12.68
N LEU A 294 -2.36 -5.11 12.72
CA LEU A 294 -3.15 -5.12 13.95
C LEU A 294 -2.53 -6.04 15.02
N ARG A 295 -2.14 -7.26 14.64
CA ARG A 295 -1.53 -8.21 15.58
C ARG A 295 -0.22 -7.70 16.14
N ARG A 296 0.58 -6.98 15.33
CA ARG A 296 1.81 -6.36 15.83
C ARG A 296 1.53 -5.35 16.94
N VAL A 297 0.50 -4.53 16.79
CA VAL A 297 0.08 -3.58 17.84
C VAL A 297 -0.45 -4.29 19.09
N ILE A 298 -1.27 -5.34 18.92
CA ILE A 298 -1.82 -6.12 20.04
C ILE A 298 -0.71 -6.81 20.85
N VAL A 299 0.34 -7.28 20.18
CA VAL A 299 1.52 -7.83 20.88
C VAL A 299 2.20 -6.76 21.73
N TYR A 300 2.40 -5.56 21.21
CA TYR A 300 3.01 -4.48 21.98
C TYR A 300 2.13 -4.05 23.18
N GLU A 301 0.80 -4.02 23.00
CA GLU A 301 -0.12 -3.80 24.12
C GLU A 301 0.11 -4.84 25.22
N HIS A 302 0.20 -6.12 24.85
CA HIS A 302 0.43 -7.20 25.81
C HIS A 302 1.80 -7.10 26.50
N LEU A 303 2.88 -6.83 25.74
CA LEU A 303 4.23 -6.76 26.27
C LEU A 303 4.46 -5.58 27.20
N TYR A 304 3.87 -4.45 26.91
CA TYR A 304 4.03 -3.23 27.68
C TYR A 304 2.86 -2.93 28.61
N ASN A 305 1.85 -3.84 28.67
CA ASN A 305 0.71 -3.82 29.57
C ASN A 305 -0.01 -2.46 29.63
N PHE A 306 -0.30 -1.86 28.47
CA PHE A 306 -1.08 -0.64 28.42
C PHE A 306 -2.57 -0.94 28.20
N ASN A 307 -3.45 -0.03 28.67
CA ASN A 307 -4.89 -0.24 28.73
C ASN A 307 -5.53 -0.19 27.32
N GLN A 308 -6.61 -0.92 27.12
CA GLN A 308 -7.47 -0.87 25.94
C GLN A 308 -7.96 0.55 25.62
N ASP A 309 -8.16 1.42 26.60
CA ASP A 309 -8.54 2.82 26.40
C ASP A 309 -7.53 3.58 25.52
N VAL A 310 -6.26 3.15 25.52
CA VAL A 310 -5.24 3.73 24.64
C VAL A 310 -5.59 3.49 23.17
N PHE A 311 -6.06 2.28 22.81
CA PHE A 311 -6.52 2.00 21.45
C PHE A 311 -7.71 2.88 21.06
N VAL A 312 -8.72 2.96 21.97
CA VAL A 312 -9.90 3.79 21.73
C VAL A 312 -9.51 5.24 21.48
N ASN A 313 -8.68 5.80 22.37
CA ASN A 313 -8.24 7.19 22.26
C ASN A 313 -7.41 7.47 21.00
N ILE A 314 -6.56 6.53 20.58
CA ILE A 314 -5.77 6.68 19.34
C ILE A 314 -6.67 6.63 18.11
N ILE A 315 -7.61 5.68 18.04
CA ILE A 315 -8.55 5.56 16.91
C ILE A 315 -9.40 6.84 16.81
N ASP A 316 -9.92 7.33 17.95
CA ASP A 316 -10.68 8.58 18.00
C ASP A 316 -9.84 9.77 17.56
N GLN A 317 -8.58 9.85 17.98
CA GLN A 317 -7.65 10.91 17.58
C GLN A 317 -7.37 10.88 16.07
N ILE A 318 -7.18 9.67 15.49
CA ILE A 318 -7.00 9.52 14.04
C ILE A 318 -8.25 10.02 13.31
N ILE A 319 -9.44 9.60 13.73
CA ILE A 319 -10.70 10.05 13.13
C ILE A 319 -10.87 11.57 13.28
N GLN A 320 -10.47 12.16 14.39
CA GLN A 320 -10.52 13.60 14.61
C GLN A 320 -9.58 14.37 13.64
N ILE A 321 -8.36 13.86 13.43
CA ILE A 321 -7.38 14.48 12.52
C ILE A 321 -7.87 14.40 11.06
N TYR A 322 -8.35 13.25 10.64
CA TYR A 322 -8.61 12.97 9.22
C TYR A 322 -10.08 13.06 8.81
N GLY A 323 -11.03 13.00 9.74
CA GLY A 323 -12.46 12.92 9.46
C GLY A 323 -13.07 14.16 8.78
N LYS A 324 -12.37 15.30 8.81
CA LYS A 324 -12.77 16.51 8.04
C LYS A 324 -12.37 16.39 6.56
N ILE A 325 -11.36 15.56 6.26
CA ILE A 325 -10.83 15.36 4.90
C ILE A 325 -11.50 14.12 4.29
N TYR A 326 -11.61 13.05 5.07
CA TYR A 326 -12.20 11.78 4.71
C TYR A 326 -13.43 11.52 5.58
N SER A 327 -14.58 12.07 5.16
CA SER A 327 -15.83 12.05 5.95
C SER A 327 -16.35 10.64 6.27
N ASN A 328 -16.00 9.66 5.43
CA ASN A 328 -16.32 8.25 5.64
C ASN A 328 -15.75 7.70 6.96
N LEU A 329 -14.61 8.21 7.46
CA LEU A 329 -14.07 7.81 8.76
C LEU A 329 -15.04 8.07 9.92
N ASN A 330 -15.83 9.16 9.84
CA ASN A 330 -16.83 9.46 10.87
C ASN A 330 -18.04 8.50 10.79
N SER A 331 -18.52 8.18 9.57
CA SER A 331 -19.64 7.25 9.39
C SER A 331 -19.27 5.81 9.72
N ASP A 332 -18.02 5.43 9.44
CA ASP A 332 -17.53 4.07 9.62
C ASP A 332 -16.94 3.82 11.02
N LYS A 333 -16.99 4.81 11.92
CA LYS A 333 -16.37 4.75 13.25
C LYS A 333 -16.71 3.45 13.98
N ASN A 334 -17.99 3.07 14.05
CA ASN A 334 -18.41 1.85 14.75
C ASN A 334 -17.84 0.59 14.09
N ILE A 335 -17.84 0.54 12.76
CA ILE A 335 -17.28 -0.59 11.99
C ILE A 335 -15.76 -0.72 12.26
N ILE A 336 -15.06 0.41 12.31
CA ILE A 336 -13.62 0.44 12.60
C ILE A 336 -13.33 -0.16 13.98
N PHE A 337 -14.07 0.29 15.01
CA PHE A 337 -13.93 -0.25 16.35
C PHE A 337 -14.26 -1.74 16.42
N ASP A 338 -15.39 -2.15 15.87
CA ASP A 338 -15.86 -3.54 15.90
C ASP A 338 -14.83 -4.48 15.25
N GLU A 339 -14.29 -4.15 14.09
CA GLU A 339 -13.32 -5.01 13.40
C GLU A 339 -11.97 -5.09 14.12
N ILE A 340 -11.48 -3.97 14.68
CA ILE A 340 -10.23 -3.95 15.45
C ILE A 340 -10.38 -4.78 16.72
N PHE A 341 -11.45 -4.57 17.50
CA PHE A 341 -11.64 -5.29 18.77
C PHE A 341 -12.01 -6.76 18.58
N LYS A 342 -12.72 -7.10 17.52
CA LYS A 342 -13.00 -8.49 17.13
C LYS A 342 -11.72 -9.26 16.79
N GLU A 343 -10.81 -8.67 16.01
CA GLU A 343 -9.50 -9.32 15.74
C GLU A 343 -8.63 -9.39 17.00
N LYS A 344 -8.67 -8.35 17.85
CA LYS A 344 -7.97 -8.33 19.13
C LYS A 344 -8.42 -9.46 20.03
N GLU A 345 -9.72 -9.57 20.33
CA GLU A 345 -10.29 -10.63 21.16
C GLU A 345 -9.96 -12.03 20.65
N LYS A 346 -10.04 -12.19 19.31
CA LYS A 346 -9.69 -13.47 18.66
C LYS A 346 -8.22 -13.83 18.81
N PHE A 347 -7.33 -12.86 18.66
CA PHE A 347 -5.88 -13.10 18.69
C PHE A 347 -5.37 -13.27 20.13
N GLU A 348 -5.87 -12.53 21.10
CA GLU A 348 -5.47 -12.65 22.52
C GLU A 348 -5.63 -14.06 23.07
N LYS A 349 -6.61 -14.84 22.58
CA LYS A 349 -6.83 -16.25 22.96
C LYS A 349 -5.61 -17.13 22.65
N THR A 350 -4.91 -16.84 21.55
CA THR A 350 -3.74 -17.62 21.11
C THR A 350 -2.41 -16.95 21.45
N LEU A 351 -2.39 -15.63 21.59
CA LEU A 351 -1.17 -14.86 21.83
C LEU A 351 -0.40 -15.30 23.08
N LYS A 352 -1.08 -15.41 24.22
CA LYS A 352 -0.45 -15.81 25.49
C LYS A 352 0.18 -17.20 25.41
N ILE A 353 -0.45 -18.10 24.68
CA ILE A 353 0.07 -19.46 24.47
C ILE A 353 1.27 -19.40 23.53
N GLY A 354 1.16 -18.67 22.41
CA GLY A 354 2.24 -18.53 21.45
C GLY A 354 3.51 -17.91 22.03
N ILE A 355 3.39 -16.91 22.91
CA ILE A 355 4.54 -16.33 23.61
C ILE A 355 5.21 -17.37 24.52
N LYS A 356 4.43 -18.13 25.30
CA LYS A 356 4.99 -19.19 26.14
C LYS A 356 5.67 -20.29 25.33
N GLU A 357 5.16 -20.65 24.16
CA GLU A 357 5.79 -21.62 23.26
C GLU A 357 7.11 -21.07 22.69
N LEU A 358 7.14 -19.80 22.28
CA LEU A 358 8.36 -19.14 21.82
C LEU A 358 9.45 -19.13 22.90
N GLU A 359 9.08 -18.86 24.15
CA GLU A 359 10.03 -18.86 25.28
C GLU A 359 10.70 -20.21 25.51
N LYS A 360 10.03 -21.35 25.23
CA LYS A 360 10.56 -22.70 25.37
C LYS A 360 11.62 -23.07 24.30
N ILE A 361 11.58 -22.43 23.15
CA ILE A 361 12.50 -22.67 22.05
C ILE A 361 13.87 -22.08 22.40
N LYS A 362 14.93 -22.85 22.28
CA LYS A 362 16.29 -22.42 22.58
C LYS A 362 16.93 -21.62 21.43
N GLU A 363 16.71 -22.08 20.21
CA GLU A 363 17.16 -21.45 18.98
C GLU A 363 16.01 -21.54 17.96
N ILE A 364 15.58 -20.40 17.43
CA ILE A 364 14.40 -20.27 16.57
C ILE A 364 14.86 -20.33 15.12
N ASN A 365 14.56 -21.44 14.45
CA ASN A 365 14.74 -21.59 13.01
C ASN A 365 13.47 -21.25 12.23
N SER A 366 13.54 -21.33 10.90
CA SER A 366 12.43 -20.96 10.01
C SER A 366 11.19 -21.86 10.18
N SER A 367 11.37 -23.15 10.51
CA SER A 367 10.27 -24.06 10.79
C SER A 367 9.60 -23.75 12.13
N ASP A 368 10.36 -23.40 13.16
CA ASP A 368 9.83 -22.96 14.45
C ASP A 368 9.05 -21.66 14.30
N ALA A 369 9.61 -20.70 13.55
CA ALA A 369 8.93 -19.43 13.27
C ALA A 369 7.63 -19.67 12.48
N PHE A 370 7.64 -20.57 11.51
CA PHE A 370 6.44 -20.94 10.77
C PHE A 370 5.39 -21.61 11.67
N TYR A 371 5.79 -22.51 12.56
CA TYR A 371 4.89 -23.13 13.54
C TYR A 371 4.23 -22.10 14.47
N LEU A 372 5.02 -21.14 14.99
CA LEU A 372 4.52 -20.06 15.84
C LEU A 372 3.55 -19.13 15.07
N TYR A 373 3.84 -18.87 13.81
CA TYR A 373 3.00 -18.08 12.91
C TYR A 373 1.69 -18.80 12.58
N GLU A 374 1.76 -20.06 12.13
CA GLU A 374 0.58 -20.81 11.67
C GLU A 374 -0.35 -21.17 12.83
N THR A 375 0.20 -21.63 13.94
CA THR A 375 -0.57 -22.16 15.07
C THR A 375 -1.12 -21.04 15.96
N PHE A 376 -0.30 -20.05 16.27
CA PHE A 376 -0.66 -19.00 17.23
C PHE A 376 -0.88 -17.64 16.58
N GLY A 377 -0.53 -17.50 15.31
CA GLY A 377 -0.70 -16.28 14.53
C GLY A 377 0.30 -15.18 14.90
N LEU A 378 1.46 -15.52 15.47
CA LEU A 378 2.52 -14.55 15.76
C LEU A 378 3.15 -14.07 14.46
N PRO A 379 3.16 -12.75 14.16
CA PRO A 379 3.87 -12.21 13.00
C PRO A 379 5.37 -12.52 13.05
N TYR A 380 6.00 -12.73 11.89
CA TYR A 380 7.43 -13.03 11.78
C TYR A 380 8.31 -12.00 12.50
N GLU A 381 8.00 -10.71 12.33
CA GLU A 381 8.74 -9.59 12.92
C GLU A 381 8.68 -9.66 14.45
N ILE A 382 7.54 -10.03 14.99
CA ILE A 382 7.35 -10.24 16.43
C ILE A 382 8.12 -11.45 16.92
N ILE A 383 8.11 -12.54 16.17
CA ILE A 383 8.90 -13.74 16.51
C ILE A 383 10.38 -13.38 16.58
N LYS A 384 10.88 -12.61 15.62
CA LYS A 384 12.27 -12.15 15.57
C LYS A 384 12.60 -11.21 16.74
N GLU A 385 11.72 -10.26 17.02
CA GLU A 385 11.91 -9.28 18.10
C GLU A 385 11.87 -9.93 19.49
N LEU A 386 10.89 -10.80 19.76
CA LEU A 386 10.77 -11.52 21.02
C LEU A 386 11.85 -12.60 21.20
N GLY A 387 12.25 -13.21 20.10
CA GLY A 387 13.29 -14.23 20.10
C GLY A 387 14.68 -13.68 20.45
N LYS A 388 14.93 -12.39 20.17
CA LYS A 388 16.24 -11.75 20.42
C LYS A 388 17.40 -12.59 19.89
N GLU A 389 18.37 -12.91 20.75
CA GLU A 389 19.52 -13.75 20.40
C GLU A 389 19.14 -15.15 19.88
N LYS A 390 18.02 -15.72 20.36
CA LYS A 390 17.50 -17.00 19.87
C LYS A 390 17.05 -16.98 18.41
N ALA A 391 16.72 -15.80 17.88
CA ALA A 391 16.24 -15.58 16.51
C ALA A 391 17.28 -14.84 15.64
N GLU A 392 18.54 -14.78 16.06
CA GLU A 392 19.61 -14.07 15.34
C GLU A 392 19.80 -14.62 13.92
N ASN A 393 19.78 -15.93 13.78
CA ASN A 393 19.94 -16.63 12.51
C ASN A 393 18.63 -16.77 11.71
N LEU A 394 17.52 -16.24 12.22
CA LEU A 394 16.22 -16.35 11.55
C LEU A 394 16.17 -15.48 10.29
N ASN A 395 16.01 -16.15 9.13
CA ASN A 395 16.01 -15.53 7.81
C ASN A 395 14.59 -15.47 7.24
N TYR A 396 14.21 -14.30 6.72
CA TYR A 396 12.87 -14.10 6.16
C TYR A 396 12.62 -14.90 4.87
N LEU A 397 13.63 -15.04 4.00
CA LEU A 397 13.49 -15.84 2.77
C LEU A 397 13.26 -17.32 3.07
N ASP A 398 13.90 -17.86 4.10
CA ASP A 398 13.70 -19.27 4.49
C ASP A 398 12.32 -19.46 5.16
N PHE A 399 11.88 -18.48 5.94
CA PHE A 399 10.51 -18.48 6.46
C PHE A 399 9.47 -18.40 5.33
N GLN A 400 9.70 -17.59 4.30
CA GLN A 400 8.83 -17.54 3.11
C GLN A 400 8.78 -18.89 2.38
N LYS A 401 9.91 -19.60 2.28
CA LYS A 401 9.92 -20.96 1.69
C LYS A 401 9.03 -21.93 2.47
N GLU A 402 9.03 -21.87 3.81
CA GLU A 402 8.14 -22.70 4.63
C GLU A 402 6.66 -22.33 4.40
N LEU A 403 6.34 -21.02 4.31
CA LEU A 403 5.00 -20.55 3.94
C LEU A 403 4.53 -21.08 2.58
N GLU A 404 5.39 -21.03 1.56
CA GLU A 404 5.04 -21.54 0.22
C GLU A 404 4.91 -23.06 0.20
N LYS A 405 5.80 -23.81 0.86
CA LYS A 405 5.64 -25.27 1.03
C LYS A 405 4.29 -25.62 1.63
N HIS A 406 3.88 -24.90 2.69
CA HIS A 406 2.60 -25.13 3.35
C HIS A 406 1.40 -24.78 2.43
N LYS A 407 1.48 -23.70 1.66
CA LYS A 407 0.46 -23.35 0.67
C LYS A 407 0.31 -24.45 -0.39
N VAL A 408 1.43 -25.01 -0.88
CA VAL A 408 1.44 -26.12 -1.85
C VAL A 408 0.82 -27.37 -1.21
N VAL A 409 1.24 -27.74 0.00
CA VAL A 409 0.69 -28.89 0.73
C VAL A 409 -0.80 -28.72 1.04
N SER A 410 -1.20 -27.52 1.45
CA SER A 410 -2.61 -27.18 1.71
C SER A 410 -3.45 -27.26 0.43
N ARG A 411 -2.93 -26.77 -0.71
CA ARG A 411 -3.58 -26.92 -2.02
C ARG A 411 -3.67 -28.40 -2.43
N GLN A 412 -2.58 -29.15 -2.33
CA GLN A 412 -2.56 -30.60 -2.61
C GLN A 412 -3.42 -31.40 -1.62
N GLY A 413 -3.48 -30.98 -0.34
CA GLY A 413 -4.35 -31.58 0.66
C GLY A 413 -5.83 -31.29 0.39
N GLN A 414 -6.17 -30.13 -0.14
CA GLN A 414 -7.51 -29.85 -0.67
C GLN A 414 -7.80 -30.70 -1.91
N GLU A 415 -6.86 -30.80 -2.84
CA GLU A 415 -7.00 -31.67 -4.02
C GLU A 415 -7.16 -33.16 -3.63
N LYS A 416 -6.41 -33.65 -2.64
CA LYS A 416 -6.56 -35.01 -2.11
C LYS A 416 -7.84 -35.22 -1.29
N LYS A 417 -8.29 -34.26 -0.50
CA LYS A 417 -9.56 -34.33 0.24
C LYS A 417 -10.78 -34.28 -0.69
N PHE A 418 -10.64 -33.67 -1.84
CA PHE A 418 -11.72 -33.51 -2.84
C PHE A 418 -11.50 -34.42 -4.06
N GLY A 419 -10.71 -35.47 -3.91
CA GLY A 419 -10.47 -36.61 -4.79
C GLY A 419 -11.04 -36.55 -6.18
N GLY A 420 -10.18 -36.50 -7.19
CA GLY A 420 -10.55 -36.83 -8.52
C GLY A 420 -9.64 -36.21 -9.57
N HIS A 421 -9.01 -37.03 -10.36
CA HIS A 421 -8.46 -36.66 -11.66
C HIS A 421 -9.64 -36.24 -12.53
N GLY A 422 -9.99 -34.95 -12.55
CA GLY A 422 -11.14 -34.42 -13.30
C GLY A 422 -10.69 -33.67 -14.55
N LEU A 423 -11.53 -33.71 -15.57
CA LEU A 423 -11.44 -32.81 -16.72
C LEU A 423 -11.63 -31.37 -16.23
N VAL A 424 -10.62 -30.52 -16.47
CA VAL A 424 -10.70 -29.07 -16.22
C VAL A 424 -11.45 -28.48 -17.42
N LEU A 425 -12.60 -27.87 -17.18
CA LEU A 425 -13.23 -26.99 -18.15
C LEU A 425 -12.53 -25.62 -18.08
N ASP A 426 -12.59 -24.84 -19.16
CA ASP A 426 -11.91 -23.53 -19.30
C ASP A 426 -12.22 -22.52 -18.18
N THR A 427 -13.25 -22.78 -17.36
CA THR A 427 -13.62 -21.98 -16.18
C THR A 427 -12.93 -22.39 -14.88
N GLY A 428 -12.16 -23.47 -14.86
CA GLY A 428 -11.31 -23.90 -13.73
C GLY A 428 -12.02 -24.47 -12.50
N GLU A 429 -13.34 -24.47 -12.42
CA GLU A 429 -14.11 -24.73 -11.18
C GLU A 429 -14.82 -26.09 -11.13
N LEU A 430 -14.89 -26.84 -12.22
CA LEU A 430 -15.66 -28.08 -12.31
C LEU A 430 -14.77 -29.31 -12.36
N LYS A 431 -14.97 -30.28 -11.46
CA LYS A 431 -14.20 -31.53 -11.36
C LYS A 431 -15.10 -32.74 -11.66
N ALA A 432 -14.82 -33.41 -12.78
CA ALA A 432 -15.52 -34.61 -13.17
C ALA A 432 -14.55 -35.70 -13.69
N GLY A 433 -14.75 -36.96 -13.27
CA GLY A 433 -13.92 -38.08 -13.65
C GLY A 433 -14.30 -38.78 -14.96
N SER A 434 -15.48 -38.45 -15.53
CA SER A 434 -16.00 -39.00 -16.78
C SER A 434 -16.96 -38.04 -17.48
N LYS A 435 -17.25 -38.31 -18.77
CA LYS A 435 -18.24 -37.48 -19.54
C LYS A 435 -19.65 -37.52 -18.91
N GLU A 436 -20.03 -38.61 -18.27
CA GLU A 436 -21.33 -38.75 -17.61
C GLU A 436 -21.39 -37.93 -16.31
N GLU A 437 -20.29 -37.88 -15.60
CA GLU A 437 -20.17 -37.04 -14.41
C GLU A 437 -20.17 -35.54 -14.74
N ILE A 438 -19.66 -35.13 -15.90
CA ILE A 438 -19.67 -33.73 -16.36
C ILE A 438 -21.11 -33.18 -16.38
N GLN A 439 -22.08 -33.92 -16.91
CA GLN A 439 -23.46 -33.47 -16.93
C GLN A 439 -24.05 -33.24 -15.54
N LYS A 440 -23.71 -34.14 -14.58
CA LYS A 440 -24.12 -33.96 -13.19
C LYS A 440 -23.50 -32.74 -12.55
N VAL A 441 -22.21 -32.53 -12.78
CA VAL A 441 -21.46 -31.37 -12.24
C VAL A 441 -21.97 -30.07 -12.83
N ILE A 442 -22.28 -30.02 -14.14
CA ILE A 442 -22.89 -28.84 -14.79
C ILE A 442 -24.26 -28.52 -14.17
N ARG A 443 -25.10 -29.53 -13.93
CA ARG A 443 -26.41 -29.33 -13.28
C ARG A 443 -26.27 -28.81 -11.86
N LEU A 444 -25.31 -29.34 -11.09
CA LEU A 444 -25.03 -28.88 -9.74
C LEU A 444 -24.45 -27.45 -9.73
N HIS A 445 -23.65 -27.10 -10.73
CA HIS A 445 -23.16 -25.71 -10.89
C HIS A 445 -24.32 -24.75 -11.19
N THR A 446 -25.23 -25.11 -12.09
CA THR A 446 -26.45 -24.31 -12.33
C THR A 446 -27.30 -24.20 -11.07
N ALA A 447 -27.45 -25.31 -10.32
CA ALA A 447 -28.15 -25.30 -9.04
C ALA A 447 -27.51 -24.34 -8.01
N THR A 448 -26.17 -24.17 -8.03
CA THR A 448 -25.47 -23.21 -7.17
C THR A 448 -25.91 -21.78 -7.44
N HIS A 449 -26.04 -21.39 -8.70
CA HIS A 449 -26.51 -20.04 -9.07
C HIS A 449 -27.99 -19.82 -8.68
N LEU A 450 -28.84 -20.81 -8.88
CA LEU A 450 -30.23 -20.75 -8.45
C LEU A 450 -30.36 -20.65 -6.92
N LEU A 451 -29.53 -21.42 -6.19
CA LEU A 451 -29.50 -21.37 -4.74
C LEU A 451 -29.00 -20.00 -4.23
N GLN A 452 -27.99 -19.42 -4.85
CA GLN A 452 -27.52 -18.07 -4.53
C GLN A 452 -28.64 -17.03 -4.70
N GLN A 453 -29.38 -17.10 -5.80
CA GLN A 453 -30.51 -16.19 -6.07
C GLN A 453 -31.65 -16.38 -5.06
N ALA A 454 -32.03 -17.63 -4.81
CA ALA A 454 -33.05 -17.94 -3.81
C ALA A 454 -32.69 -17.47 -2.40
N LEU A 455 -31.40 -17.63 -2.01
CA LEU A 455 -30.91 -17.12 -0.72
C LEU A 455 -30.98 -15.59 -0.64
N ARG A 456 -30.70 -14.87 -1.72
CA ARG A 456 -30.88 -13.41 -1.77
C ARG A 456 -32.32 -12.98 -1.66
N GLU A 457 -33.23 -13.68 -2.32
CA GLU A 457 -34.69 -13.41 -2.25
C GLU A 457 -35.26 -13.64 -0.85
N VAL A 458 -34.79 -14.69 -0.15
CA VAL A 458 -35.33 -15.07 1.17
C VAL A 458 -34.64 -14.32 2.30
N LEU A 459 -33.30 -14.13 2.23
CA LEU A 459 -32.47 -13.59 3.29
C LEU A 459 -32.01 -12.15 3.04
N GLY A 460 -32.22 -11.62 1.83
CA GLY A 460 -31.88 -10.26 1.42
C GLY A 460 -30.59 -10.14 0.62
N GLU A 461 -30.39 -8.99 -0.01
CA GLU A 461 -29.29 -8.67 -0.94
C GLU A 461 -27.88 -8.75 -0.31
N LYS A 462 -27.77 -8.80 1.02
CA LYS A 462 -26.50 -8.93 1.73
C LYS A 462 -25.88 -10.32 1.66
N VAL A 463 -26.63 -11.32 1.22
CA VAL A 463 -26.10 -12.68 1.05
C VAL A 463 -25.08 -12.71 -0.08
N ARG A 464 -23.85 -13.11 0.25
CA ARG A 464 -22.77 -13.26 -0.71
C ARG A 464 -22.18 -14.66 -0.66
N GLN A 465 -21.89 -15.21 -1.83
CA GLN A 465 -21.19 -16.49 -1.92
C GLN A 465 -19.77 -16.32 -1.33
N ALA A 466 -19.42 -17.18 -0.37
CA ALA A 466 -18.10 -17.24 0.26
C ALA A 466 -17.23 -18.39 -0.29
N GLY A 467 -17.87 -19.37 -0.96
CA GLY A 467 -17.19 -20.49 -1.62
C GLY A 467 -18.18 -21.52 -2.15
N SER A 468 -17.73 -22.37 -3.06
CA SER A 468 -18.46 -23.55 -3.49
C SER A 468 -17.51 -24.71 -3.79
N ASP A 469 -18.00 -25.94 -3.58
CA ASP A 469 -17.31 -27.18 -3.94
C ASP A 469 -18.30 -28.13 -4.57
N ILE A 470 -18.06 -28.48 -5.84
CA ILE A 470 -18.98 -29.25 -6.67
C ILE A 470 -18.27 -30.45 -7.27
N ASN A 471 -18.83 -31.63 -7.04
CA ASN A 471 -18.42 -32.87 -7.70
C ASN A 471 -19.66 -33.70 -8.08
N ALA A 472 -19.48 -34.80 -8.78
CA ALA A 472 -20.59 -35.63 -9.26
C ALA A 472 -21.50 -36.22 -8.17
N LYS A 473 -21.09 -36.18 -6.90
CA LYS A 473 -21.82 -36.75 -5.76
C LYS A 473 -22.50 -35.71 -4.88
N ARG A 474 -21.93 -34.49 -4.80
CA ARG A 474 -22.43 -33.43 -3.92
C ARG A 474 -22.08 -32.03 -4.41
N MET A 475 -22.85 -31.09 -3.90
CA MET A 475 -22.56 -29.65 -3.95
C MET A 475 -22.46 -29.15 -2.52
N ARG A 476 -21.42 -28.36 -2.23
CA ARG A 476 -21.32 -27.51 -1.04
C ARG A 476 -21.37 -26.06 -1.49
N PHE A 477 -22.16 -25.28 -0.79
CA PHE A 477 -22.29 -23.85 -1.03
C PHE A 477 -22.10 -23.11 0.29
N ASP A 478 -21.04 -22.32 0.37
CA ASP A 478 -20.73 -21.51 1.53
C ASP A 478 -21.16 -20.07 1.24
N PHE A 479 -21.91 -19.47 2.15
CA PHE A 479 -22.33 -18.08 2.01
C PHE A 479 -22.18 -17.31 3.31
N ALA A 480 -21.90 -16.00 3.17
CA ALA A 480 -21.89 -15.07 4.29
C ALA A 480 -23.28 -14.47 4.45
N PHE A 481 -23.77 -14.43 5.69
CA PHE A 481 -25.02 -13.82 6.08
C PHE A 481 -24.89 -13.26 7.50
N ASP A 482 -25.06 -11.95 7.65
CA ASP A 482 -25.07 -11.29 8.94
C ASP A 482 -26.50 -11.39 9.50
N ARG A 483 -26.62 -12.02 10.68
CA ARG A 483 -27.86 -12.07 11.44
C ARG A 483 -28.12 -10.77 12.17
#